data_0f3c17885d700d89961e43dbf99d3f2b
#
_entry.id   0f3c17885d700d89961e43dbf99d3f2b
#
_cell.length_a   1.000
_cell.length_b   1.000
_cell.length_c   1.000
_cell.angle_alpha   90.00
_cell.angle_beta   90.00
_cell.angle_gamma   90.00
#
_symmetry.space_group_name_H-M   'P 1'
#
loop_
_entity.id
_entity.type
_entity.pdbx_description
1 polymer ?
#
loop_
_entity_poly.entity_id
_entity_poly.type
_entity_poly.pdbx_seq_one_letter_code
_entity_poly.pdbx_strand_id
1 'polypeptide(L)'
;SPQTEAYSRQDDFLPNDSATIKSYQGHGGQAENLMKFVKEELMPYIRNHYRVTERSLGIGHSLGASFMMQSLINCAPFTDYFFLSPNMTFGKDRKLLAAQFCNYKFDTNKNRYIFFSDAGEERIGGNWKYWKPARDIVYQYLDAKQLPSNITWKRKSYMDWSHLSSLPFALHDAYQGYFEYLDSINSLADKDSKILSKEVYRKHIEIVVKDAKQDVYIAGNQKALGMWNPGSIKLKHVNDSVRAIDIDLHLPALFKFTLGDWNYDASFDNSYFGANLEINNTERKKYRYILDEWNKNE
;
A
#
# COMPACT_ATOMS: atom_id res chain seq x y z
N SER A 1 39.69 -18.12 -16.90
CA SER A 1 38.78 -18.26 -15.77
C SER A 1 37.52 -18.92 -16.26
N PRO A 2 36.99 -19.93 -15.57
CA PRO A 2 35.63 -20.39 -15.89
C PRO A 2 34.72 -19.18 -15.71
N GLN A 3 34.02 -18.81 -16.77
CA GLN A 3 32.86 -17.95 -16.65
C GLN A 3 31.91 -18.75 -15.78
N THR A 4 31.80 -18.37 -14.51
CA THR A 4 30.64 -18.71 -13.71
C THR A 4 29.43 -18.28 -14.53
N GLU A 5 28.56 -19.22 -14.87
CA GLU A 5 27.33 -18.94 -15.57
C GLU A 5 26.70 -17.75 -14.86
N ALA A 6 26.54 -16.65 -15.58
CA ALA A 6 26.07 -15.42 -14.96
C ALA A 6 24.66 -15.70 -14.46
N TYR A 7 24.49 -15.63 -13.15
CA TYR A 7 23.19 -15.71 -12.50
C TYR A 7 22.17 -14.88 -13.26
N SER A 8 21.12 -15.49 -13.72
CA SER A 8 20.08 -14.83 -14.49
C SER A 8 18.86 -14.53 -13.62
N ARG A 9 18.40 -13.27 -13.59
CA ARG A 9 17.12 -12.94 -12.95
C ARG A 9 15.96 -13.81 -13.42
N GLN A 10 16.10 -14.48 -14.56
CA GLN A 10 15.12 -15.42 -15.09
C GLN A 10 14.98 -16.63 -14.18
N ASP A 11 16.05 -17.06 -13.52
CA ASP A 11 16.03 -18.19 -12.59
C ASP A 11 15.10 -17.91 -11.42
N ASP A 12 15.10 -16.69 -10.87
CA ASP A 12 14.25 -16.27 -9.76
C ASP A 12 12.81 -15.92 -10.14
N PHE A 13 12.59 -15.48 -11.38
CA PHE A 13 11.28 -14.93 -11.76
C PHE A 13 10.38 -15.92 -12.50
N LEU A 14 10.96 -17.00 -13.04
CA LEU A 14 10.20 -17.98 -13.79
C LEU A 14 9.77 -19.18 -12.92
N PRO A 15 8.55 -19.69 -13.16
CA PRO A 15 8.03 -20.85 -12.44
C PRO A 15 8.80 -22.12 -12.78
N ASN A 16 8.68 -23.13 -11.92
CA ASN A 16 9.15 -24.49 -12.21
C ASN A 16 8.20 -25.20 -13.16
N ASP A 17 8.15 -24.72 -14.41
CA ASP A 17 7.42 -25.30 -15.53
C ASP A 17 8.36 -25.65 -16.66
N SER A 18 8.43 -26.92 -17.04
CA SER A 18 9.40 -27.44 -18.00
C SER A 18 9.30 -26.78 -19.38
N ALA A 19 8.10 -26.42 -19.84
CA ALA A 19 7.92 -25.76 -21.13
C ALA A 19 8.37 -24.30 -21.07
N THR A 20 8.11 -23.60 -19.95
CA THR A 20 8.60 -22.25 -19.71
C THR A 20 10.13 -22.24 -19.63
N ILE A 21 10.73 -23.09 -18.79
CA ILE A 21 12.19 -23.21 -18.64
C ILE A 21 12.84 -23.48 -20.00
N LYS A 22 12.27 -24.41 -20.79
CA LYS A 22 12.78 -24.69 -22.15
C LYS A 22 12.71 -23.46 -23.06
N SER A 23 11.66 -22.64 -22.97
CA SER A 23 11.50 -21.43 -23.78
C SER A 23 12.49 -20.32 -23.41
N TYR A 24 13.04 -20.39 -22.19
CA TYR A 24 14.06 -19.48 -21.67
C TYR A 24 15.46 -20.13 -21.59
N GLN A 25 15.75 -21.07 -22.51
CA GLN A 25 17.07 -21.69 -22.70
C GLN A 25 17.60 -22.41 -21.46
N GLY A 26 16.73 -22.98 -20.65
CA GLY A 26 17.10 -23.70 -19.42
C GLY A 26 17.04 -22.86 -18.14
N HIS A 27 16.83 -21.54 -18.25
CA HIS A 27 16.70 -20.66 -17.08
C HIS A 27 15.30 -20.69 -16.49
N GLY A 28 15.21 -20.64 -15.16
CA GLY A 28 13.96 -20.57 -14.42
C GLY A 28 13.84 -21.60 -13.31
N GLY A 29 12.67 -21.65 -12.69
CA GLY A 29 12.30 -22.65 -11.70
C GLY A 29 12.49 -22.26 -10.23
N GLN A 30 13.00 -21.04 -9.94
CA GLN A 30 13.26 -20.58 -8.57
C GLN A 30 12.22 -19.54 -8.06
N ALA A 31 11.19 -19.23 -8.85
CA ALA A 31 10.21 -18.21 -8.48
C ALA A 31 9.55 -18.48 -7.11
N GLU A 32 9.25 -19.73 -6.80
CA GLU A 32 8.67 -20.14 -5.52
C GLU A 32 9.63 -19.89 -4.34
N ASN A 33 10.94 -20.10 -4.53
CA ASN A 33 11.95 -19.82 -3.51
C ASN A 33 12.04 -18.33 -3.22
N LEU A 34 12.05 -17.48 -4.25
CA LEU A 34 12.02 -16.02 -4.06
C LEU A 34 10.73 -15.56 -3.39
N MET A 35 9.58 -16.10 -3.78
CA MET A 35 8.29 -15.78 -3.13
C MET A 35 8.31 -16.18 -1.64
N LYS A 36 8.86 -17.34 -1.32
CA LYS A 36 9.00 -17.81 0.05
C LYS A 36 9.91 -16.90 0.86
N PHE A 37 11.07 -16.53 0.33
CA PHE A 37 11.97 -15.55 0.95
C PHE A 37 11.25 -14.23 1.24
N VAL A 38 10.54 -13.67 0.24
CA VAL A 38 9.79 -12.41 0.41
C VAL A 38 8.75 -12.53 1.52
N LYS A 39 7.98 -13.61 1.53
CA LYS A 39 6.86 -13.79 2.47
C LYS A 39 7.33 -14.13 3.89
N GLU A 40 8.31 -15.03 4.01
CA GLU A 40 8.68 -15.65 5.30
C GLU A 40 9.86 -14.95 5.98
N GLU A 41 10.69 -14.23 5.23
CA GLU A 41 11.89 -13.57 5.74
C GLU A 41 11.83 -12.04 5.56
N LEU A 42 11.73 -11.56 4.31
CA LEU A 42 11.84 -10.13 4.02
C LEU A 42 10.67 -9.32 4.63
N MET A 43 9.43 -9.73 4.39
CA MET A 43 8.27 -9.00 4.90
C MET A 43 8.21 -8.96 6.44
N PRO A 44 8.45 -10.07 7.18
CA PRO A 44 8.58 -10.04 8.62
C PRO A 44 9.75 -9.18 9.11
N TYR A 45 10.91 -9.24 8.44
CA TYR A 45 12.05 -8.39 8.78
C TYR A 45 11.69 -6.91 8.67
N ILE A 46 11.10 -6.48 7.55
CA ILE A 46 10.68 -5.09 7.33
C ILE A 46 9.68 -4.64 8.41
N ARG A 47 8.66 -5.46 8.73
CA ARG A 47 7.67 -5.13 9.75
C ARG A 47 8.23 -5.01 11.16
N ASN A 48 9.28 -5.78 11.47
CA ASN A 48 9.91 -5.78 12.79
C ASN A 48 10.93 -4.66 12.98
N HIS A 49 11.54 -4.15 11.90
CA HIS A 49 12.65 -3.20 11.97
C HIS A 49 12.28 -1.80 11.48
N TYR A 50 11.20 -1.67 10.72
CA TYR A 50 10.78 -0.40 10.16
C TYR A 50 9.33 -0.11 10.50
N ARG A 51 9.02 1.15 10.63
CA ARG A 51 7.64 1.60 10.79
C ARG A 51 6.94 1.57 9.43
N VAL A 52 6.07 0.60 9.26
CA VAL A 52 5.32 0.38 8.01
C VAL A 52 3.83 0.23 8.31
N THR A 53 2.99 0.46 7.31
CA THR A 53 1.56 0.20 7.37
C THR A 53 1.27 -1.28 7.13
N GLU A 54 0.02 -1.68 7.36
CA GLU A 54 -0.47 -3.02 7.00
C GLU A 54 -0.51 -3.25 5.48
N ARG A 55 -0.55 -2.17 4.69
CA ARG A 55 -0.57 -2.25 3.23
C ARG A 55 0.83 -2.37 2.66
N SER A 56 0.94 -3.16 1.61
CA SER A 56 2.17 -3.35 0.84
C SER A 56 1.84 -3.46 -0.64
N LEU A 57 2.68 -2.88 -1.49
CA LEU A 57 2.49 -2.81 -2.93
C LEU A 57 3.60 -3.58 -3.64
N GLY A 58 3.20 -4.60 -4.43
CA GLY A 58 4.09 -5.33 -5.32
C GLY A 58 4.07 -4.71 -6.73
N ILE A 59 5.22 -4.25 -7.21
CA ILE A 59 5.36 -3.63 -8.54
C ILE A 59 6.30 -4.47 -9.38
N GLY A 60 5.89 -4.79 -10.60
CA GLY A 60 6.74 -5.48 -11.55
C GLY A 60 6.54 -4.97 -12.98
N HIS A 61 7.61 -5.00 -13.76
CA HIS A 61 7.59 -4.73 -15.21
C HIS A 61 8.06 -5.93 -15.98
N SER A 62 7.43 -6.25 -17.11
CA SER A 62 7.83 -7.35 -17.98
C SER A 62 7.83 -8.69 -17.24
N LEU A 63 8.95 -9.39 -17.19
CA LEU A 63 9.11 -10.63 -16.44
C LEU A 63 8.91 -10.44 -14.93
N GLY A 64 9.30 -9.29 -14.39
CA GLY A 64 8.99 -8.91 -13.00
C GLY A 64 7.48 -8.78 -12.75
N ALA A 65 6.71 -8.28 -13.72
CA ALA A 65 5.25 -8.23 -13.60
C ALA A 65 4.63 -9.64 -13.64
N SER A 66 5.19 -10.54 -14.45
CA SER A 66 4.80 -11.96 -14.46
C SER A 66 5.07 -12.63 -13.11
N PHE A 67 6.22 -12.34 -12.49
CA PHE A 67 6.55 -12.81 -11.15
C PHE A 67 5.57 -12.25 -10.10
N MET A 68 5.21 -10.97 -10.18
CA MET A 68 4.18 -10.38 -9.30
C MET A 68 2.82 -11.05 -9.47
N MET A 69 2.41 -11.39 -10.70
CA MET A 69 1.18 -12.16 -10.94
C MET A 69 1.24 -13.54 -10.30
N GLN A 70 2.34 -14.28 -10.46
CA GLN A 70 2.56 -15.57 -9.82
C GLN A 70 2.53 -15.45 -8.29
N SER A 71 3.15 -14.39 -7.74
CA SER A 71 3.17 -14.16 -6.29
C SER A 71 1.77 -13.90 -5.74
N LEU A 72 0.92 -13.17 -6.46
CA LEU A 72 -0.48 -13.00 -6.10
C LEU A 72 -1.21 -14.35 -6.08
N ILE A 73 -1.04 -15.17 -7.10
CA ILE A 73 -1.75 -16.44 -7.27
C ILE A 73 -1.31 -17.47 -6.21
N ASN A 74 -0.02 -17.55 -5.92
CA ASN A 74 0.54 -18.63 -5.10
C ASN A 74 0.55 -18.32 -3.60
N CYS A 75 0.79 -17.07 -3.20
CA CYS A 75 0.95 -16.74 -1.78
C CYS A 75 0.45 -15.35 -1.36
N ALA A 76 0.11 -14.47 -2.31
CA ALA A 76 -0.38 -13.12 -2.10
C ALA A 76 0.34 -12.34 -0.98
N PRO A 77 1.69 -12.17 -1.05
CA PRO A 77 2.45 -11.52 0.02
C PRO A 77 2.17 -10.02 0.13
N PHE A 78 1.74 -9.40 -0.96
CA PHE A 78 1.40 -7.98 -1.01
C PHE A 78 -0.12 -7.75 -0.94
N THR A 79 -0.50 -6.56 -0.49
CA THR A 79 -1.90 -6.14 -0.47
C THR A 79 -2.36 -5.74 -1.88
N ASP A 80 -1.53 -4.96 -2.58
CA ASP A 80 -1.84 -4.34 -3.87
C ASP A 80 -0.79 -4.69 -4.92
N TYR A 81 -1.14 -4.57 -6.20
CA TYR A 81 -0.25 -5.01 -7.28
C TYR A 81 -0.31 -4.10 -8.50
N PHE A 82 0.89 -3.79 -9.07
CA PHE A 82 1.02 -3.21 -10.41
C PHE A 82 1.70 -4.22 -11.34
N PHE A 83 0.97 -4.65 -12.33
CA PHE A 83 1.44 -5.56 -13.38
C PHE A 83 1.70 -4.76 -14.66
N LEU A 84 2.93 -4.26 -14.81
CA LEU A 84 3.29 -3.39 -15.92
C LEU A 84 3.84 -4.23 -17.08
N SER A 85 3.10 -4.26 -18.18
CA SER A 85 3.42 -5.07 -19.38
C SER A 85 3.85 -6.51 -19.04
N PRO A 86 3.04 -7.31 -18.34
CA PRO A 86 3.40 -8.66 -17.92
C PRO A 86 3.49 -9.62 -19.11
N ASN A 87 4.48 -10.50 -19.10
CA ASN A 87 4.51 -11.67 -19.98
C ASN A 87 3.64 -12.78 -19.39
N MET A 88 2.48 -13.04 -19.99
CA MET A 88 1.55 -14.06 -19.51
C MET A 88 1.65 -15.38 -20.29
N THR A 89 2.69 -15.52 -21.16
CA THR A 89 2.83 -16.63 -22.12
C THR A 89 3.59 -17.83 -21.57
N PHE A 90 3.39 -18.21 -20.32
CA PHE A 90 4.02 -19.39 -19.76
C PHE A 90 3.32 -20.68 -20.18
N GLY A 91 4.02 -21.80 -20.03
CA GLY A 91 3.51 -23.11 -20.34
C GLY A 91 3.61 -23.49 -21.83
N LYS A 92 3.23 -24.73 -22.14
CA LYS A 92 3.31 -25.29 -23.51
C LYS A 92 2.40 -24.57 -24.49
N ASP A 93 1.20 -24.20 -24.04
CA ASP A 93 0.18 -23.49 -24.84
C ASP A 93 0.33 -21.95 -24.80
N ARG A 94 1.36 -21.46 -24.09
CA ARG A 94 1.65 -20.03 -23.91
C ARG A 94 0.49 -19.23 -23.26
N LYS A 95 -0.27 -19.84 -22.37
CA LYS A 95 -1.43 -19.25 -21.70
C LYS A 95 -1.50 -19.59 -20.21
N LEU A 96 -0.51 -20.32 -19.69
CA LEU A 96 -0.55 -20.88 -18.33
C LEU A 96 -0.80 -19.80 -17.28
N LEU A 97 -0.02 -18.72 -17.27
CA LEU A 97 -0.16 -17.66 -16.28
C LEU A 97 -1.51 -16.92 -16.40
N ALA A 98 -1.97 -16.68 -17.64
CA ALA A 98 -3.27 -16.07 -17.88
C ALA A 98 -4.42 -16.95 -17.34
N ALA A 99 -4.37 -18.26 -17.62
CA ALA A 99 -5.36 -19.20 -17.12
C ALA A 99 -5.34 -19.31 -15.59
N GLN A 100 -4.16 -19.36 -14.98
CA GLN A 100 -4.00 -19.37 -13.52
C GLN A 100 -4.61 -18.12 -12.88
N PHE A 101 -4.38 -16.94 -13.45
CA PHE A 101 -4.99 -15.70 -12.96
C PHE A 101 -6.52 -15.71 -13.02
N CYS A 102 -7.09 -16.13 -14.14
CA CYS A 102 -8.54 -16.22 -14.31
C CYS A 102 -9.20 -17.24 -13.37
N ASN A 103 -8.48 -18.26 -12.94
CA ASN A 103 -8.96 -19.27 -12.00
C ASN A 103 -8.67 -18.94 -10.53
N TYR A 104 -7.90 -17.88 -10.27
CA TYR A 104 -7.55 -17.48 -8.91
C TYR A 104 -8.77 -17.00 -8.13
N LYS A 105 -8.89 -17.47 -6.89
CA LYS A 105 -9.96 -17.06 -5.98
C LYS A 105 -9.48 -15.96 -5.06
N PHE A 106 -9.96 -14.76 -5.30
CA PHE A 106 -9.62 -13.61 -4.46
C PHE A 106 -10.25 -13.74 -3.07
N ASP A 107 -9.49 -13.37 -2.04
CA ASP A 107 -9.99 -13.23 -0.68
C ASP A 107 -10.97 -12.04 -0.62
N THR A 108 -12.24 -12.34 -0.32
CA THR A 108 -13.32 -11.33 -0.26
C THR A 108 -13.26 -10.43 0.98
N ASN A 109 -12.40 -10.76 1.95
CA ASN A 109 -12.22 -9.97 3.17
C ASN A 109 -11.10 -8.92 3.05
N LYS A 110 -10.39 -8.86 1.91
CA LYS A 110 -9.25 -7.96 1.72
C LYS A 110 -9.49 -7.01 0.56
N ASN A 111 -9.66 -5.74 0.87
CA ASN A 111 -9.67 -4.70 -0.16
C ASN A 111 -8.31 -4.64 -0.86
N ARG A 112 -8.30 -4.64 -2.19
CA ARG A 112 -7.10 -4.73 -3.01
C ARG A 112 -7.20 -3.82 -4.23
N TYR A 113 -6.08 -3.19 -4.59
CA TYR A 113 -5.94 -2.48 -5.85
C TYR A 113 -5.03 -3.25 -6.80
N ILE A 114 -5.43 -3.36 -8.06
CA ILE A 114 -4.66 -4.01 -9.11
C ILE A 114 -4.63 -3.10 -10.34
N PHE A 115 -3.42 -2.83 -10.82
CA PHE A 115 -3.23 -2.10 -12.07
C PHE A 115 -2.54 -2.97 -13.12
N PHE A 116 -3.08 -2.94 -14.32
CA PHE A 116 -2.47 -3.56 -15.50
C PHE A 116 -2.06 -2.50 -16.50
N SER A 117 -0.90 -2.69 -17.14
CA SER A 117 -0.59 -1.98 -18.37
C SER A 117 -0.10 -2.91 -19.45
N ASP A 118 -0.14 -2.43 -20.67
CA ASP A 118 0.44 -3.04 -21.88
C ASP A 118 0.91 -1.95 -22.83
N ALA A 119 1.75 -2.34 -23.77
CA ALA A 119 2.31 -1.48 -24.82
C ALA A 119 2.18 -2.16 -26.18
N GLY A 120 2.82 -1.63 -27.19
CA GLY A 120 2.82 -2.22 -28.54
C GLY A 120 3.81 -3.39 -28.68
N GLU A 121 3.83 -4.34 -27.73
CA GLU A 121 4.80 -5.44 -27.69
C GLU A 121 4.72 -6.34 -28.93
N GLU A 122 3.55 -6.56 -29.50
CA GLU A 122 3.36 -7.38 -30.69
C GLU A 122 4.10 -6.82 -31.93
N ARG A 123 4.43 -5.53 -31.97
CA ARG A 123 5.21 -4.90 -33.04
C ARG A 123 6.67 -5.32 -33.05
N ILE A 124 7.18 -5.85 -31.93
CA ILE A 124 8.57 -6.29 -31.80
C ILE A 124 8.80 -7.58 -32.63
N GLY A 125 7.75 -8.35 -32.88
CA GLY A 125 7.83 -9.62 -33.61
C GLY A 125 8.33 -10.79 -32.77
N GLY A 126 8.72 -11.90 -33.42
CA GLY A 126 9.22 -13.08 -32.74
C GLY A 126 8.22 -13.65 -31.71
N ASN A 127 8.69 -13.93 -30.52
CA ASN A 127 7.84 -14.48 -29.43
C ASN A 127 6.86 -13.48 -28.84
N TRP A 128 7.05 -12.19 -29.05
CA TRP A 128 6.18 -11.13 -28.53
C TRP A 128 4.76 -11.17 -29.14
N LYS A 129 4.62 -11.74 -30.35
CA LYS A 129 3.30 -11.95 -30.98
C LYS A 129 2.32 -12.78 -30.14
N TYR A 130 2.82 -13.59 -29.18
CA TYR A 130 1.99 -14.41 -28.32
C TYR A 130 1.51 -13.68 -27.07
N TRP A 131 2.05 -12.50 -26.77
CA TRP A 131 1.70 -11.75 -25.55
C TRP A 131 0.25 -11.25 -25.60
N LYS A 132 -0.14 -10.65 -26.72
CA LYS A 132 -1.51 -10.16 -26.87
C LYS A 132 -2.57 -11.26 -26.67
N PRO A 133 -2.50 -12.43 -27.31
CA PRO A 133 -3.48 -13.47 -27.09
C PRO A 133 -3.59 -13.98 -25.64
N ALA A 134 -2.47 -14.04 -24.93
CA ALA A 134 -2.46 -14.42 -23.50
C ALA A 134 -3.07 -13.30 -22.63
N ARG A 135 -2.74 -12.06 -22.90
CA ARG A 135 -3.26 -10.88 -22.23
C ARG A 135 -4.75 -10.70 -22.45
N ASP A 136 -5.23 -10.91 -23.68
CA ASP A 136 -6.65 -10.80 -24.03
C ASP A 136 -7.53 -11.72 -23.18
N ILE A 137 -7.05 -12.90 -22.79
CA ILE A 137 -7.75 -13.81 -21.90
C ILE A 137 -8.02 -13.15 -20.54
N VAL A 138 -6.97 -12.53 -19.94
CA VAL A 138 -7.09 -11.84 -18.67
C VAL A 138 -7.98 -10.61 -18.78
N TYR A 139 -7.84 -9.84 -19.85
CA TYR A 139 -8.63 -8.62 -20.04
C TYR A 139 -10.10 -8.92 -20.29
N GLN A 140 -10.43 -9.95 -21.07
CA GLN A 140 -11.81 -10.39 -21.25
C GLN A 140 -12.42 -10.84 -19.93
N TYR A 141 -11.66 -11.57 -19.10
CA TYR A 141 -12.10 -11.97 -17.76
C TYR A 141 -12.38 -10.74 -16.87
N LEU A 142 -11.48 -9.75 -16.86
CA LEU A 142 -11.65 -8.51 -16.10
C LEU A 142 -12.84 -7.67 -16.59
N ASP A 143 -12.99 -7.54 -17.91
CA ASP A 143 -14.09 -6.77 -18.53
C ASP A 143 -15.47 -7.42 -18.29
N ALA A 144 -15.52 -8.75 -18.14
CA ALA A 144 -16.73 -9.45 -17.75
C ALA A 144 -17.13 -9.18 -16.27
N LYS A 145 -16.40 -8.36 -15.53
CA LYS A 145 -16.64 -8.00 -14.12
C LYS A 145 -16.76 -9.21 -13.19
N GLN A 146 -15.93 -10.22 -13.41
CA GLN A 146 -15.93 -11.43 -12.59
C GLN A 146 -15.14 -11.30 -11.29
N LEU A 147 -14.47 -10.15 -11.06
CA LEU A 147 -13.77 -9.90 -9.80
C LEU A 147 -14.76 -9.55 -8.68
N PRO A 148 -14.47 -9.98 -7.43
CA PRO A 148 -15.23 -9.56 -6.26
C PRO A 148 -15.23 -8.02 -6.09
N SER A 149 -16.28 -7.48 -5.48
CA SER A 149 -16.47 -6.02 -5.31
C SER A 149 -15.39 -5.32 -4.46
N ASN A 150 -14.67 -6.07 -3.64
CA ASN A 150 -13.55 -5.58 -2.83
C ASN A 150 -12.24 -5.47 -3.63
N ILE A 151 -12.24 -5.86 -4.92
CA ILE A 151 -11.09 -5.71 -5.80
C ILE A 151 -11.32 -4.53 -6.73
N THR A 152 -10.59 -3.46 -6.52
CA THR A 152 -10.52 -2.32 -7.43
C THR A 152 -9.44 -2.57 -8.45
N TRP A 153 -9.75 -2.49 -9.73
CA TRP A 153 -8.77 -2.67 -10.78
C TRP A 153 -8.87 -1.59 -11.85
N LYS A 154 -7.73 -1.26 -12.43
CA LYS A 154 -7.61 -0.35 -13.57
C LYS A 154 -6.64 -0.93 -14.58
N ARG A 155 -6.82 -0.59 -15.86
CA ARG A 155 -5.82 -0.86 -16.89
C ARG A 155 -5.63 0.33 -17.79
N LYS A 156 -4.42 0.43 -18.41
CA LYS A 156 -4.11 1.41 -19.44
C LYS A 156 -3.17 0.82 -20.47
N SER A 157 -3.51 1.02 -21.76
CA SER A 157 -2.72 0.56 -22.90
C SER A 157 -1.93 1.71 -23.49
N TYR A 158 -0.65 1.47 -23.79
CA TYR A 158 0.30 2.45 -24.34
C TYR A 158 0.77 1.98 -25.72
N MET A 159 -0.18 1.79 -26.64
CA MET A 159 0.07 1.13 -27.93
C MET A 159 1.05 1.88 -28.83
N ASP A 160 1.20 3.20 -28.68
CA ASP A 160 2.16 4.00 -29.45
C ASP A 160 3.58 3.97 -28.88
N TRP A 161 3.77 3.36 -27.71
CA TRP A 161 5.05 3.28 -27.01
C TRP A 161 5.65 1.88 -27.10
N SER A 162 6.98 1.80 -27.01
CA SER A 162 7.66 0.51 -26.88
C SER A 162 7.50 -0.08 -25.47
N HIS A 163 7.83 -1.35 -25.34
CA HIS A 163 7.83 -2.08 -24.07
C HIS A 163 8.59 -1.35 -22.94
N LEU A 164 9.71 -0.70 -23.24
CA LEU A 164 10.49 0.03 -22.23
C LEU A 164 10.05 1.48 -22.08
N SER A 165 9.75 2.17 -23.19
CA SER A 165 9.41 3.59 -23.15
C SER A 165 8.03 3.87 -22.56
N SER A 166 7.13 2.87 -22.49
CA SER A 166 5.83 2.98 -21.82
C SER A 166 5.95 2.98 -20.28
N LEU A 167 7.04 2.44 -19.72
CA LEU A 167 7.17 2.22 -18.27
C LEU A 167 7.00 3.47 -17.40
N PRO A 168 7.62 4.64 -17.69
CA PRO A 168 7.43 5.84 -16.87
C PRO A 168 5.97 6.32 -16.84
N PHE A 169 5.28 6.24 -17.96
CA PHE A 169 3.87 6.63 -18.08
C PHE A 169 2.95 5.64 -17.37
N ALA A 170 3.25 4.34 -17.50
CA ALA A 170 2.50 3.30 -16.83
C ALA A 170 2.64 3.39 -15.29
N LEU A 171 3.85 3.70 -14.79
CA LEU A 171 4.08 3.95 -13.37
C LEU A 171 3.31 5.19 -12.88
N HIS A 172 3.38 6.29 -13.61
CA HIS A 172 2.65 7.52 -13.28
C HIS A 172 1.15 7.24 -13.13
N ASP A 173 0.53 6.62 -14.14
CA ASP A 173 -0.91 6.38 -14.14
C ASP A 173 -1.31 5.33 -13.10
N ALA A 174 -0.46 4.33 -12.86
CA ALA A 174 -0.67 3.34 -11.81
C ALA A 174 -0.68 3.97 -10.43
N TYR A 175 0.28 4.85 -10.11
CA TYR A 175 0.33 5.57 -8.85
C TYR A 175 -0.82 6.56 -8.71
N GLN A 176 -1.15 7.32 -9.74
CA GLN A 176 -2.29 8.21 -9.70
C GLN A 176 -3.57 7.44 -9.32
N GLY A 177 -3.86 6.35 -10.03
CA GLY A 177 -5.02 5.53 -9.73
C GLY A 177 -4.98 4.86 -8.36
N TYR A 178 -3.79 4.54 -7.87
CA TYR A 178 -3.59 3.97 -6.55
C TYR A 178 -3.85 4.99 -5.42
N PHE A 179 -3.36 6.22 -5.56
CA PHE A 179 -3.65 7.27 -4.58
C PHE A 179 -5.14 7.64 -4.55
N GLU A 180 -5.80 7.74 -5.70
CA GLU A 180 -7.26 7.89 -5.77
C GLU A 180 -8.00 6.76 -5.03
N TYR A 181 -7.53 5.53 -5.17
CA TYR A 181 -8.07 4.38 -4.46
C TYR A 181 -7.81 4.49 -2.94
N LEU A 182 -6.60 4.83 -2.51
CA LEU A 182 -6.27 5.02 -1.09
C LEU A 182 -7.13 6.12 -0.47
N ASP A 183 -7.32 7.25 -1.15
CA ASP A 183 -8.19 8.32 -0.70
C ASP A 183 -9.64 7.85 -0.57
N SER A 184 -10.11 7.01 -1.50
CA SER A 184 -11.47 6.46 -1.46
C SER A 184 -11.68 5.55 -0.25
N ILE A 185 -10.76 4.63 0.03
CA ILE A 185 -10.88 3.73 1.19
C ILE A 185 -10.65 4.44 2.51
N ASN A 186 -9.77 5.45 2.57
CA ASN A 186 -9.56 6.28 3.74
C ASN A 186 -10.80 7.16 4.00
N SER A 187 -11.42 7.73 2.96
CA SER A 187 -12.66 8.49 3.10
C SER A 187 -13.85 7.62 3.54
N LEU A 188 -13.86 6.34 3.18
CA LEU A 188 -14.84 5.37 3.69
C LEU A 188 -14.55 5.03 5.15
N ALA A 189 -13.28 4.76 5.50
CA ALA A 189 -12.86 4.56 6.88
C ALA A 189 -13.14 5.79 7.75
N ASP A 190 -12.94 7.01 7.23
CA ASP A 190 -13.30 8.26 7.91
C ASP A 190 -14.84 8.43 8.06
N LYS A 191 -15.63 7.93 7.13
CA LYS A 191 -17.09 7.90 7.27
C LYS A 191 -17.56 6.91 8.31
N ASP A 192 -16.93 5.73 8.36
CA ASP A 192 -17.18 4.72 9.40
C ASP A 192 -16.59 5.14 10.75
N SER A 193 -15.45 5.85 10.78
CA SER A 193 -14.86 6.44 11.99
C SER A 193 -15.66 7.64 12.53
N LYS A 194 -16.60 8.18 11.76
CA LYS A 194 -17.58 9.17 12.26
C LYS A 194 -18.64 8.57 13.17
N ILE A 195 -18.80 7.25 13.20
CA ILE A 195 -19.64 6.57 14.17
C ILE A 195 -18.82 6.36 15.44
N LEU A 196 -18.88 7.36 16.30
CA LEU A 196 -18.28 7.27 17.62
C LEU A 196 -18.94 6.15 18.43
N SER A 197 -18.16 5.47 19.26
CA SER A 197 -18.66 4.47 20.19
C SER A 197 -19.79 5.04 21.05
N LYS A 198 -20.78 4.24 21.43
CA LYS A 198 -21.78 4.62 22.43
C LYS A 198 -21.18 4.77 23.80
N GLU A 199 -20.14 3.96 24.09
CA GLU A 199 -19.41 3.98 25.35
C GLU A 199 -18.38 5.09 25.37
N VAL A 200 -18.10 5.57 26.57
CA VAL A 200 -17.13 6.63 26.85
C VAL A 200 -15.93 6.02 27.57
N TYR A 201 -14.73 6.37 27.13
CA TYR A 201 -13.48 5.85 27.67
C TYR A 201 -12.63 6.98 28.23
N ARG A 202 -12.32 6.90 29.53
CA ARG A 202 -11.39 7.84 30.19
C ARG A 202 -9.98 7.63 29.67
N LYS A 203 -9.36 8.69 29.12
CA LYS A 203 -8.00 8.68 28.58
C LYS A 203 -7.16 9.78 29.22
N HIS A 204 -5.90 9.47 29.48
CA HIS A 204 -4.88 10.42 29.88
C HIS A 204 -3.94 10.66 28.69
N ILE A 205 -3.87 11.90 28.23
CA ILE A 205 -3.09 12.27 27.05
C ILE A 205 -2.02 13.27 27.48
N GLU A 206 -0.76 12.94 27.21
CA GLU A 206 0.40 13.79 27.48
C GLU A 206 1.12 14.14 26.17
N ILE A 207 1.64 15.38 26.11
CA ILE A 207 2.62 15.79 25.10
C ILE A 207 3.84 16.36 25.81
N VAL A 208 5.03 15.95 25.35
CA VAL A 208 6.33 16.49 25.81
C VAL A 208 6.73 17.59 24.83
N VAL A 209 6.97 18.79 25.33
CA VAL A 209 7.36 19.99 24.58
C VAL A 209 8.74 20.46 25.02
N LYS A 210 9.38 21.26 24.15
CA LYS A 210 10.74 21.80 24.39
C LYS A 210 10.72 23.14 25.15
N ASP A 211 9.63 23.92 25.00
CA ASP A 211 9.49 25.23 25.63
C ASP A 211 8.60 25.15 26.89
N ALA A 212 9.19 25.49 28.06
CA ALA A 212 8.51 25.45 29.34
C ALA A 212 7.30 26.41 29.44
N LYS A 213 7.29 27.49 28.67
CA LYS A 213 6.22 28.50 28.70
C LYS A 213 5.10 28.23 27.67
N GLN A 214 5.29 27.26 26.78
CA GLN A 214 4.39 27.03 25.67
C GLN A 214 3.06 26.44 26.12
N ASP A 215 1.99 27.13 25.82
CA ASP A 215 0.64 26.60 25.93
C ASP A 215 0.32 25.66 24.76
N VAL A 216 -0.29 24.53 25.04
CA VAL A 216 -0.68 23.54 24.05
C VAL A 216 -2.16 23.26 24.17
N TYR A 217 -2.80 23.14 23.00
CA TYR A 217 -4.22 22.82 22.85
C TYR A 217 -4.37 21.52 22.09
N ILE A 218 -5.54 20.88 22.27
CA ILE A 218 -5.95 19.70 21.50
C ILE A 218 -7.23 20.02 20.76
N ALA A 219 -7.29 19.65 19.47
CA ALA A 219 -8.48 19.82 18.64
C ALA A 219 -8.80 18.51 17.92
N GLY A 220 -10.05 18.09 17.91
CA GLY A 220 -10.42 16.80 17.33
C GLY A 220 -11.90 16.65 16.99
N ASN A 221 -12.27 15.45 16.60
CA ASN A 221 -13.52 15.08 15.93
C ASN A 221 -14.77 15.03 16.83
N GLN A 222 -14.68 15.38 18.11
CA GLN A 222 -15.79 15.30 19.04
C GLN A 222 -15.84 16.49 20.01
N LYS A 223 -16.96 16.69 20.68
CA LYS A 223 -17.19 17.84 21.58
C LYS A 223 -16.12 17.95 22.67
N ALA A 224 -15.73 16.84 23.26
CA ALA A 224 -14.67 16.81 24.27
C ALA A 224 -13.32 17.29 23.73
N LEU A 225 -13.07 17.14 22.44
CA LEU A 225 -11.87 17.60 21.72
C LEU A 225 -12.10 18.93 20.97
N GLY A 226 -13.16 19.66 21.27
CA GLY A 226 -13.42 21.00 20.73
C GLY A 226 -13.93 21.05 19.29
N MET A 227 -14.39 19.93 18.70
CA MET A 227 -14.95 19.90 17.33
C MET A 227 -14.07 20.60 16.32
N TRP A 228 -12.78 20.28 16.31
CA TRP A 228 -11.75 20.89 15.47
C TRP A 228 -11.52 22.40 15.69
N ASN A 229 -11.92 22.95 16.83
CA ASN A 229 -11.54 24.32 17.21
C ASN A 229 -10.17 24.30 17.90
N PRO A 230 -9.10 24.84 17.29
CA PRO A 230 -7.72 24.66 17.73
C PRO A 230 -7.40 25.32 19.08
N GLY A 231 -8.17 26.35 19.49
CA GLY A 231 -7.93 27.08 20.73
C GLY A 231 -8.91 26.78 21.86
N SER A 232 -9.82 25.80 21.70
CA SER A 232 -10.89 25.60 22.68
C SER A 232 -10.50 24.70 23.86
N ILE A 233 -9.65 23.72 23.70
CA ILE A 233 -9.29 22.74 24.74
C ILE A 233 -7.79 22.84 25.04
N LYS A 234 -7.48 23.53 26.13
CA LYS A 234 -6.09 23.74 26.60
C LYS A 234 -5.64 22.60 27.50
N LEU A 235 -4.42 22.10 27.29
CA LEU A 235 -3.78 21.13 28.16
C LEU A 235 -3.21 21.82 29.41
N LYS A 236 -3.19 21.09 30.53
CA LYS A 236 -2.60 21.57 31.78
C LYS A 236 -1.08 21.41 31.75
N HIS A 237 -0.36 22.39 32.27
CA HIS A 237 1.05 22.28 32.57
C HIS A 237 1.24 21.30 33.74
N VAL A 238 1.94 20.20 33.51
CA VAL A 238 2.31 19.23 34.55
C VAL A 238 3.69 19.58 35.13
N ASN A 239 4.62 19.95 34.24
CA ASN A 239 5.95 20.47 34.56
C ASN A 239 6.48 21.26 33.35
N ASP A 240 7.74 21.66 33.38
CA ASP A 240 8.35 22.46 32.32
C ASP A 240 8.28 21.83 30.91
N SER A 241 8.28 20.50 30.83
CA SER A 241 8.31 19.79 29.56
C SER A 241 7.01 19.08 29.20
N VAL A 242 6.04 18.93 30.13
CA VAL A 242 4.87 18.09 29.92
C VAL A 242 3.57 18.89 30.01
N ARG A 243 2.73 18.72 28.99
CA ARG A 243 1.33 19.18 28.99
C ARG A 243 0.43 17.96 28.96
N ALA A 244 -0.64 17.94 29.75
CA ALA A 244 -1.53 16.79 29.84
C ALA A 244 -3.01 17.17 30.00
N ILE A 245 -3.84 16.23 29.63
CA ILE A 245 -5.30 16.30 29.85
C ILE A 245 -5.85 14.90 30.19
N ASP A 246 -6.76 14.87 31.17
CA ASP A 246 -7.62 13.73 31.43
C ASP A 246 -8.98 14.01 30.78
N ILE A 247 -9.40 13.15 29.86
CA ILE A 247 -10.52 13.41 28.99
C ILE A 247 -11.35 12.15 28.74
N ASP A 248 -12.64 12.33 28.64
CA ASP A 248 -13.60 11.26 28.33
C ASP A 248 -13.90 11.28 26.84
N LEU A 249 -13.59 10.20 26.13
CA LEU A 249 -13.66 10.11 24.67
C LEU A 249 -14.56 8.97 24.22
N HIS A 250 -15.34 9.24 23.19
CA HIS A 250 -15.86 8.20 22.32
C HIS A 250 -14.79 7.77 21.31
N LEU A 251 -14.74 6.50 20.93
CA LEU A 251 -13.72 5.98 20.03
C LEU A 251 -14.32 5.64 18.65
N PRO A 252 -13.56 5.84 17.56
CA PRO A 252 -12.20 6.39 17.51
C PRO A 252 -12.16 7.90 17.73
N ALA A 253 -11.17 8.37 18.48
CA ALA A 253 -10.94 9.79 18.69
C ALA A 253 -9.79 10.26 17.79
N LEU A 254 -10.08 11.20 16.89
CA LEU A 254 -9.11 11.81 15.98
C LEU A 254 -8.79 13.22 16.47
N PHE A 255 -7.50 13.60 16.52
CA PHE A 255 -7.11 14.90 17.03
C PHE A 255 -5.74 15.36 16.54
N LYS A 256 -5.45 16.64 16.76
CA LYS A 256 -4.13 17.27 16.62
C LYS A 256 -3.82 18.09 17.87
N PHE A 257 -2.53 18.33 18.11
CA PHE A 257 -2.10 19.36 19.05
C PHE A 257 -1.78 20.64 18.28
N THR A 258 -2.13 21.80 18.87
CA THR A 258 -1.95 23.14 18.27
C THR A 258 -1.40 24.12 19.31
N LEU A 259 -1.05 25.32 18.86
CA LEU A 259 -0.69 26.45 19.73
C LEU A 259 -1.86 27.43 19.98
N GLY A 260 -3.09 26.99 19.73
CA GLY A 260 -4.31 27.77 19.90
C GLY A 260 -4.94 28.24 18.60
N ASP A 261 -4.27 28.05 17.47
CA ASP A 261 -4.78 28.30 16.13
C ASP A 261 -4.27 27.23 15.15
N TRP A 262 -4.69 27.29 13.89
CA TRP A 262 -4.24 26.37 12.84
C TRP A 262 -2.96 26.82 12.14
N ASN A 263 -2.33 27.93 12.55
CA ASN A 263 -1.04 28.34 11.99
C ASN A 263 0.07 27.37 12.39
N TYR A 264 -0.14 26.65 13.51
CA TYR A 264 0.83 25.69 14.00
C TYR A 264 0.14 24.40 14.45
N ASP A 265 0.57 23.27 13.92
CA ASP A 265 0.22 21.93 14.41
C ASP A 265 1.47 21.12 14.75
N ALA A 266 1.32 20.18 15.72
CA ALA A 266 2.43 19.37 16.17
C ALA A 266 2.85 18.33 15.14
N SER A 267 4.14 18.23 14.86
CA SER A 267 4.78 17.14 14.16
C SER A 267 5.43 16.17 15.14
N PHE A 268 5.36 14.90 14.80
CA PHE A 268 5.96 13.82 15.57
C PHE A 268 6.89 13.04 14.65
N ASP A 269 8.05 12.61 15.17
CA ASP A 269 9.02 11.83 14.43
C ASP A 269 8.30 10.69 13.68
N ASN A 270 8.43 10.71 12.35
CA ASN A 270 7.76 9.80 11.42
C ASN A 270 6.21 9.89 11.30
N SER A 271 5.56 10.97 11.72
CA SER A 271 4.16 11.16 11.33
C SER A 271 4.05 11.64 9.88
N TYR A 272 3.03 11.17 9.16
CA TYR A 272 2.67 11.74 7.87
C TYR A 272 2.34 13.21 8.05
N PHE A 273 2.91 14.07 7.21
CA PHE A 273 2.67 15.51 7.23
C PHE A 273 1.15 15.78 7.23
N GLY A 274 0.64 16.38 8.29
CA GLY A 274 -0.77 16.73 8.40
C GLY A 274 -1.74 15.62 8.83
N ALA A 275 -1.29 14.40 9.10
CA ALA A 275 -2.17 13.33 9.58
C ALA A 275 -2.71 13.60 10.99
N ASN A 276 -3.97 13.23 11.23
CA ASN A 276 -4.54 13.24 12.57
C ASN A 276 -3.94 12.13 13.43
N LEU A 277 -3.75 12.41 14.73
CA LEU A 277 -3.50 11.38 15.71
C LEU A 277 -4.80 10.63 15.99
N GLU A 278 -4.71 9.33 16.29
CA GLU A 278 -5.87 8.48 16.55
C GLU A 278 -5.73 7.71 17.87
N ILE A 279 -6.82 7.67 18.62
CA ILE A 279 -7.01 6.77 19.75
C ILE A 279 -8.23 5.90 19.44
N ASN A 280 -7.98 4.59 19.25
CA ASN A 280 -9.02 3.58 19.00
C ASN A 280 -8.97 2.40 19.98
N ASN A 281 -7.95 2.31 20.85
CA ASN A 281 -7.80 1.23 21.81
C ASN A 281 -8.61 1.48 23.08
N THR A 282 -9.56 0.59 23.40
CA THR A 282 -10.46 0.69 24.56
C THR A 282 -9.75 0.50 25.89
N GLU A 283 -8.73 -0.38 25.97
CA GLU A 283 -8.05 -0.77 27.20
C GLU A 283 -6.93 0.19 27.59
N ARG A 284 -6.18 0.69 26.61
CA ARG A 284 -5.05 1.60 26.87
C ARG A 284 -5.56 2.94 27.43
N LYS A 285 -5.16 3.26 28.66
CA LYS A 285 -5.60 4.46 29.37
C LYS A 285 -4.67 5.66 29.19
N LYS A 286 -3.38 5.45 28.93
CA LYS A 286 -2.37 6.51 28.87
C LYS A 286 -1.67 6.56 27.52
N TYR A 287 -1.61 7.77 26.97
CA TYR A 287 -0.96 8.09 25.68
C TYR A 287 0.05 9.20 25.91
N ARG A 288 1.28 9.02 25.45
CA ARG A 288 2.36 10.00 25.57
C ARG A 288 2.97 10.24 24.19
N TYR A 289 2.98 11.48 23.79
CA TYR A 289 3.53 11.97 22.53
C TYR A 289 4.76 12.82 22.82
N ILE A 290 5.81 12.67 22.02
CA ILE A 290 7.02 13.48 22.12
C ILE A 290 7.03 14.39 20.89
N LEU A 291 6.91 15.70 21.13
CA LEU A 291 6.93 16.70 20.07
C LEU A 291 8.30 16.72 19.40
N ASP A 292 8.30 16.57 18.09
CA ASP A 292 9.48 16.78 17.27
C ASP A 292 9.63 18.28 16.95
N GLU A 293 8.65 18.83 16.25
CA GLU A 293 8.59 20.26 15.91
C GLU A 293 7.13 20.74 15.75
N TRP A 294 6.95 22.06 15.67
CA TRP A 294 5.70 22.68 15.27
C TRP A 294 5.77 23.03 13.79
N ASN A 295 4.94 22.40 12.99
CA ASN A 295 4.77 22.76 11.59
C ASN A 295 4.08 24.12 11.50
N LYS A 296 4.65 25.03 10.72
CA LYS A 296 4.00 26.29 10.36
C LYS A 296 3.20 26.05 9.08
N ASN A 297 1.90 26.21 9.19
CA ASN A 297 0.98 26.14 8.05
C ASN A 297 0.93 27.54 7.40
N GLU A 298 1.29 27.61 6.12
CA GLU A 298 1.23 28.86 5.33
C GLU A 298 -0.18 29.12 4.82
#